data_a4956b08b7f878869c947d69b0b9ecf1
#
_entry.id   a4956b08b7f878869c947d69b0b9ecf1
#
_cell.length_a   1.000
_cell.length_b   1.000
_cell.length_c   1.000
_cell.angle_alpha   90.00
_cell.angle_beta   90.00
_cell.angle_gamma   90.00
#
_symmetry.space_group_name_H-M   'P 1'
#
loop_
_entity.id
_entity.type
_entity.pdbx_description
1 polymer ?
#
loop_
_entity_poly.entity_id
_entity_poly.type
_entity_poly.pdbx_seq_one_letter_code
_entity_poly.pdbx_strand_id
1 'polypeptide(L)'
;MLKINNLNANIENKSILKGFSLKINPGEVHAIMGPNGSGKSTLSNILSGKKGYDVSGEVLYENKSLFELETEERAHKGIFLAFQYPLEIPGVNTNIFLKTSLNAIRKARGEKELDAIEFLKLVKEKAKNLKFDEEKLN
;
A
#
# COMPACT_ATOMS: atom_id res chain seq x y z
N MET A 1 3.75 12.82 -4.30
CA MET A 1 3.25 13.71 -3.21
C MET A 1 1.88 13.23 -2.78
N LEU A 2 1.64 13.08 -1.47
CA LEU A 2 0.34 12.77 -0.88
C LEU A 2 -0.16 14.01 -0.10
N LYS A 3 -1.41 14.39 -0.31
CA LYS A 3 -2.05 15.50 0.41
C LYS A 3 -3.41 15.06 0.92
N ILE A 4 -3.63 15.23 2.19
CA ILE A 4 -4.88 14.93 2.88
C ILE A 4 -5.43 16.24 3.44
N ASN A 5 -6.66 16.58 3.11
CA ASN A 5 -7.33 17.78 3.57
C ASN A 5 -8.63 17.41 4.27
N ASN A 6 -8.72 17.74 5.55
CA ASN A 6 -9.94 17.61 6.36
C ASN A 6 -10.61 16.22 6.23
N LEU A 7 -9.81 15.16 6.27
CA LEU A 7 -10.32 13.79 6.15
C LEU A 7 -11.11 13.41 7.40
N ASN A 8 -12.36 13.06 7.20
CA ASN A 8 -13.22 12.46 8.21
C ASN A 8 -13.55 11.03 7.82
N ALA A 9 -13.66 10.17 8.81
CA ALA A 9 -14.00 8.77 8.57
C ALA A 9 -14.89 8.21 9.69
N ASN A 10 -15.96 7.53 9.29
CA ASN A 10 -16.88 6.86 10.19
C ASN A 10 -16.97 5.36 9.85
N ILE A 11 -17.23 4.55 10.87
CA ILE A 11 -17.65 3.15 10.76
C ILE A 11 -18.91 3.00 11.63
N GLU A 12 -20.00 2.45 11.07
CA GLU A 12 -21.22 2.14 11.81
C GLU A 12 -21.65 3.31 12.73
N ASN A 13 -21.72 4.50 12.21
CA ASN A 13 -22.05 5.76 12.93
C ASN A 13 -21.03 6.19 14.01
N LYS A 14 -19.89 5.53 14.12
CA LYS A 14 -18.80 5.95 15.01
C LYS A 14 -17.76 6.75 14.25
N SER A 15 -17.58 8.02 14.63
CA SER A 15 -16.54 8.88 14.06
C SER A 15 -15.15 8.48 14.57
N ILE A 16 -14.24 8.17 13.66
CA ILE A 16 -12.87 7.72 13.95
C ILE A 16 -11.85 8.78 13.57
N LEU A 17 -11.91 9.30 12.34
CA LEU A 17 -11.10 10.44 11.92
C LEU A 17 -11.95 11.69 11.91
N LYS A 18 -11.40 12.78 12.44
CA LYS A 18 -12.11 14.06 12.64
C LYS A 18 -11.25 15.20 12.08
N GLY A 19 -11.39 15.46 10.79
CA GLY A 19 -10.71 16.57 10.14
C GLY A 19 -9.19 16.40 10.01
N PHE A 20 -8.72 15.16 9.82
CA PHE A 20 -7.30 14.88 9.70
C PHE A 20 -6.71 15.50 8.43
N SER A 21 -5.62 16.24 8.58
CA SER A 21 -4.91 16.86 7.46
C SER A 21 -3.42 16.57 7.54
N LEU A 22 -2.81 16.24 6.40
CA LEU A 22 -1.39 15.89 6.30
C LEU A 22 -0.91 16.15 4.87
N LYS A 23 0.31 16.64 4.74
CA LYS A 23 1.01 16.74 3.46
C LYS A 23 2.34 16.03 3.56
N ILE A 24 2.61 15.12 2.61
CA ILE A 24 3.87 14.37 2.50
C ILE A 24 4.47 14.68 1.13
N ASN A 25 5.67 15.25 1.12
CA ASN A 25 6.41 15.51 -0.11
C ASN A 25 7.26 14.27 -0.50
N PRO A 26 7.72 14.17 -1.75
CA PRO A 26 8.65 13.13 -2.15
C PRO A 26 9.90 13.09 -1.26
N GLY A 27 10.31 11.88 -0.85
CA GLY A 27 11.49 11.67 -0.01
C GLY A 27 11.28 11.92 1.49
N GLU A 28 10.11 12.39 1.93
CA GLU A 28 9.81 12.57 3.35
C GLU A 28 9.33 11.26 4.00
N VAL A 29 9.70 11.07 5.26
CA VAL A 29 9.19 10.00 6.14
C VAL A 29 8.40 10.64 7.26
N HIS A 30 7.13 10.26 7.39
CA HIS A 30 6.23 10.76 8.43
C HIS A 30 5.83 9.63 9.38
N ALA A 31 6.06 9.84 10.67
CA ALA A 31 5.57 8.93 11.72
C ALA A 31 4.24 9.44 12.28
N ILE A 32 3.19 8.62 12.17
CA ILE A 32 1.88 8.92 12.73
C ILE A 32 1.75 8.18 14.07
N MET A 33 1.73 8.96 15.15
CA MET A 33 1.67 8.44 16.52
C MET A 33 0.34 8.80 17.18
N GLY A 34 -0.03 8.03 18.18
CA GLY A 34 -1.24 8.23 18.97
C GLY A 34 -1.63 6.99 19.75
N PRO A 35 -2.53 7.09 20.73
CA PRO A 35 -3.00 5.97 21.53
C PRO A 35 -3.74 4.92 20.68
N ASN A 36 -4.02 3.76 21.30
CA ASN A 36 -4.85 2.74 20.65
C ASN A 36 -6.26 3.31 20.40
N GLY A 37 -6.82 3.00 19.24
CA GLY A 37 -8.12 3.54 18.82
C GLY A 37 -8.12 4.95 18.26
N SER A 38 -6.97 5.64 18.11
CA SER A 38 -6.89 6.99 17.56
C SER A 38 -7.05 7.08 16.03
N GLY A 39 -7.28 5.96 15.34
CA GLY A 39 -7.54 5.96 13.90
C GLY A 39 -6.32 5.72 13.00
N LYS A 40 -5.13 5.41 13.55
CA LYS A 40 -3.92 5.15 12.74
C LYS A 40 -4.13 4.08 11.68
N SER A 41 -4.64 2.92 12.08
CA SER A 41 -4.94 1.81 11.15
C SER A 41 -6.10 2.13 10.21
N THR A 42 -7.06 2.93 10.68
CA THR A 42 -8.16 3.42 9.83
C THR A 42 -7.63 4.29 8.70
N LEU A 43 -6.72 5.21 9.00
CA LEU A 43 -6.08 6.02 7.98
C LEU A 43 -5.35 5.17 6.94
N SER A 44 -4.53 4.20 7.38
CA SER A 44 -3.83 3.29 6.48
C SER A 44 -4.79 2.48 5.58
N ASN A 45 -5.88 1.97 6.16
CA ASN A 45 -6.90 1.22 5.45
C ASN A 45 -7.60 2.09 4.39
N ILE A 46 -7.97 3.32 4.72
CA ILE A 46 -8.61 4.25 3.77
C ILE A 46 -7.66 4.59 2.62
N LEU A 47 -6.40 4.87 2.91
CA LEU A 47 -5.40 5.17 1.88
C LEU A 47 -5.14 3.98 0.95
N SER A 48 -5.15 2.77 1.48
CA SER A 48 -4.99 1.54 0.68
C SER A 48 -6.25 1.12 -0.10
N GLY A 49 -7.41 1.74 0.17
CA GLY A 49 -8.64 1.45 -0.56
C GLY A 49 -9.56 0.41 0.08
N LYS A 50 -9.36 0.08 1.35
CA LYS A 50 -10.27 -0.84 2.07
C LYS A 50 -11.66 -0.22 2.17
N LYS A 51 -12.66 -0.96 1.73
CA LYS A 51 -14.08 -0.56 1.76
C LYS A 51 -14.65 -0.65 3.19
N GLY A 52 -15.83 -0.05 3.41
CA GLY A 52 -16.56 -0.12 4.69
C GLY A 52 -16.36 1.11 5.59
N TYR A 53 -15.81 2.19 5.06
CA TYR A 53 -15.72 3.49 5.73
C TYR A 53 -16.57 4.52 5.02
N ASP A 54 -17.34 5.31 5.78
CA ASP A 54 -17.93 6.55 5.27
C ASP A 54 -16.88 7.64 5.40
N VAL A 55 -16.40 8.12 4.25
CA VAL A 55 -15.31 9.10 4.21
C VAL A 55 -15.77 10.41 3.61
N SER A 56 -15.29 11.53 4.16
CA SER A 56 -15.43 12.86 3.58
C SER A 56 -14.12 13.64 3.73
N GLY A 57 -13.98 14.70 2.96
CA GLY A 57 -12.73 15.43 2.80
C GLY A 57 -12.04 15.08 1.49
N GLU A 58 -10.77 15.39 1.38
CA GLU A 58 -10.02 15.21 0.15
C GLU A 58 -8.71 14.46 0.42
N VAL A 59 -8.41 13.48 -0.44
CA VAL A 59 -7.10 12.83 -0.46
C VAL A 59 -6.57 12.86 -1.89
N LEU A 60 -5.47 13.58 -2.10
CA LEU A 60 -4.81 13.69 -3.39
C LEU A 60 -3.48 12.91 -3.38
N TYR A 61 -3.31 12.07 -4.37
CA TYR A 61 -2.03 11.43 -4.68
C TYR A 61 -1.60 11.87 -6.08
N GLU A 62 -0.41 12.48 -6.18
CA GLU A 62 0.09 13.09 -7.43
C GLU A 62 -0.93 14.05 -8.08
N ASN A 63 -1.60 14.86 -7.26
CA ASN A 63 -2.65 15.82 -7.66
C ASN A 63 -3.93 15.20 -8.26
N LYS A 64 -4.14 13.91 -8.10
CA LYS A 64 -5.38 13.22 -8.50
C LYS A 64 -6.11 12.69 -7.28
N SER A 65 -7.43 12.70 -7.30
CA SER A 65 -8.24 12.17 -6.21
C SER A 65 -7.94 10.68 -6.00
N LEU A 66 -7.57 10.32 -4.77
CA LEU A 66 -7.33 8.93 -4.42
C LEU A 66 -8.64 8.13 -4.33
N PHE A 67 -9.75 8.81 -4.05
CA PHE A 67 -11.06 8.16 -3.92
C PHE A 67 -11.66 7.73 -5.25
N GLU A 68 -11.17 8.24 -6.38
CA GLU A 68 -11.57 7.81 -7.72
C GLU A 68 -10.86 6.54 -8.17
N LEU A 69 -9.84 6.07 -7.42
CA LEU A 69 -9.04 4.91 -7.77
C LEU A 69 -9.50 3.68 -6.98
N GLU A 70 -9.70 2.58 -7.67
CA GLU A 70 -9.88 1.26 -7.04
C GLU A 70 -8.59 0.79 -6.36
N THR A 71 -8.70 -0.23 -5.49
CA THR A 71 -7.58 -0.72 -4.67
C THR A 71 -6.37 -1.15 -5.52
N GLU A 72 -6.61 -1.88 -6.60
CA GLU A 72 -5.58 -2.32 -7.54
C GLU A 72 -4.92 -1.16 -8.29
N GLU A 73 -5.67 -0.13 -8.65
CA GLU A 73 -5.11 1.06 -9.31
C GLU A 73 -4.19 1.84 -8.38
N ARG A 74 -4.53 1.90 -7.07
CA ARG A 74 -3.66 2.50 -6.05
C ARG A 74 -2.36 1.72 -5.91
N ALA A 75 -2.43 0.38 -5.92
CA ALA A 75 -1.26 -0.48 -5.90
C ALA A 75 -0.37 -0.28 -7.15
N HIS A 76 -0.96 -0.17 -8.33
CA HIS A 76 -0.23 0.14 -9.58
C HIS A 76 0.50 1.49 -9.51
N LYS A 77 -0.06 2.46 -8.82
CA LYS A 77 0.58 3.77 -8.57
C LYS A 77 1.65 3.75 -7.48
N GLY A 78 1.83 2.61 -6.80
CA GLY A 78 2.86 2.41 -5.79
C GLY A 78 2.40 2.68 -4.36
N ILE A 79 1.11 2.80 -4.10
CA ILE A 79 0.59 2.82 -2.73
C ILE A 79 0.63 1.40 -2.19
N PHE A 80 1.45 1.17 -1.18
CA PHE A 80 1.67 -0.14 -0.56
C PHE A 80 1.37 -0.08 0.93
N LEU A 81 0.62 -1.05 1.43
CA LEU A 81 0.34 -1.23 2.84
C LEU A 81 1.05 -2.48 3.36
N ALA A 82 1.99 -2.30 4.29
CA ALA A 82 2.53 -3.41 5.07
C ALA A 82 1.55 -3.77 6.18
N PHE A 83 1.02 -4.98 6.15
CA PHE A 83 0.09 -5.46 7.18
C PHE A 83 0.82 -5.70 8.51
N GLN A 84 0.15 -5.41 9.61
CA GLN A 84 0.68 -5.66 10.95
C GLN A 84 0.87 -7.16 11.20
N TYR A 85 -0.03 -7.99 10.68
CA TYR A 85 0.07 -9.45 10.70
C TYR A 85 0.09 -9.95 9.25
N PRO A 86 1.13 -10.68 8.83
CA PRO A 86 1.16 -11.28 7.50
C PRO A 86 0.01 -12.27 7.37
N LEU A 87 -0.65 -12.24 6.21
CA LEU A 87 -1.75 -13.13 5.87
C LEU A 87 -1.20 -14.24 5.00
N GLU A 88 -1.29 -15.47 5.50
CA GLU A 88 -0.95 -16.64 4.70
C GLU A 88 -2.08 -16.92 3.71
N ILE A 89 -1.71 -17.17 2.45
CA ILE A 89 -2.66 -17.58 1.41
C ILE A 89 -2.39 -19.04 1.12
N PRO A 90 -3.20 -19.99 1.65
CA PRO A 90 -2.95 -21.42 1.48
C PRO A 90 -2.89 -21.82 0.00
N GLY A 91 -1.88 -22.62 -0.35
CA GLY A 91 -1.69 -23.12 -1.71
C GLY A 91 -1.09 -22.12 -2.70
N VAL A 92 -0.74 -20.92 -2.28
CA VAL A 92 -0.09 -19.91 -3.14
C VAL A 92 1.41 -19.87 -2.84
N ASN A 93 2.23 -20.24 -3.81
CA ASN A 93 3.69 -20.14 -3.71
C ASN A 93 4.12 -18.68 -3.72
N THR A 94 4.98 -18.28 -2.77
CA THR A 94 5.46 -16.91 -2.58
C THR A 94 6.13 -16.33 -3.84
N ASN A 95 6.97 -17.10 -4.52
CA ASN A 95 7.66 -16.64 -5.73
C ASN A 95 6.66 -16.37 -6.88
N ILE A 96 5.65 -17.23 -7.03
CA ILE A 96 4.60 -17.03 -8.04
C ILE A 96 3.80 -15.80 -7.71
N PHE A 97 3.39 -15.62 -6.45
CA PHE A 97 2.65 -14.46 -5.98
C PHE A 97 3.42 -13.16 -6.24
N LEU A 98 4.68 -13.09 -5.81
CA LEU A 98 5.52 -11.90 -5.97
C LEU A 98 5.77 -11.57 -7.45
N LYS A 99 6.08 -12.59 -8.28
CA LYS A 99 6.28 -12.40 -9.71
C LYS A 99 5.03 -11.87 -10.41
N THR A 100 3.88 -12.48 -10.11
CA THR A 100 2.60 -12.08 -10.71
C THR A 100 2.23 -10.65 -10.31
N SER A 101 2.37 -10.32 -9.02
CA SER A 101 2.10 -8.97 -8.50
C SER A 101 3.02 -7.92 -9.12
N LEU A 102 4.32 -8.21 -9.19
CA LEU A 102 5.31 -7.31 -9.81
C LEU A 102 5.01 -7.09 -11.28
N ASN A 103 4.72 -8.16 -12.03
CA ASN A 103 4.42 -8.06 -13.46
C ASN A 103 3.11 -7.32 -13.72
N ALA A 104 2.10 -7.45 -12.87
CA ALA A 104 0.87 -6.66 -12.94
C ALA A 104 1.17 -5.15 -12.82
N ILE A 105 2.02 -4.77 -11.86
CA ILE A 105 2.46 -3.37 -11.68
C ILE A 105 3.27 -2.87 -12.90
N ARG A 106 4.22 -3.68 -13.39
CA ARG A 106 5.04 -3.35 -14.55
C ARG A 106 4.18 -3.15 -15.80
N LYS A 107 3.25 -4.07 -16.04
CA LYS A 107 2.29 -3.97 -17.16
C LYS A 107 1.44 -2.70 -17.07
N ALA A 108 0.92 -2.36 -15.90
CA ALA A 108 0.15 -1.13 -15.69
C ALA A 108 0.97 0.16 -15.95
N ARG A 109 2.30 0.08 -15.81
CA ARG A 109 3.24 1.17 -16.11
C ARG A 109 3.78 1.16 -17.56
N GLY A 110 3.33 0.22 -18.39
CA GLY A 110 3.83 0.05 -19.75
C GLY A 110 5.26 -0.54 -19.84
N GLU A 111 5.73 -1.15 -18.75
CA GLU A 111 7.02 -1.81 -18.69
C GLU A 111 6.91 -3.28 -19.14
N LYS A 112 8.01 -3.83 -19.68
CA LYS A 112 8.09 -5.25 -20.03
C LYS A 112 7.96 -6.14 -18.79
N GLU A 113 7.15 -7.19 -18.87
CA GLU A 113 7.06 -8.20 -17.84
C GLU A 113 8.37 -8.98 -17.70
N LEU A 114 8.73 -9.33 -16.47
CA LEU A 114 9.92 -10.14 -16.19
C LEU A 114 9.62 -11.62 -16.44
N ASP A 115 10.54 -12.30 -17.08
CA ASP A 115 10.53 -13.76 -17.13
C ASP A 115 10.93 -14.38 -15.78
N ALA A 116 10.98 -15.72 -15.70
CA ALA A 116 11.31 -16.39 -14.44
C ALA A 116 12.76 -16.15 -14.00
N ILE A 117 13.69 -16.07 -14.94
CA ILE A 117 15.12 -15.89 -14.66
C ILE A 117 15.41 -14.44 -14.23
N GLU A 118 14.85 -13.49 -14.94
CA GLU A 118 14.97 -12.06 -14.61
C GLU A 118 14.38 -11.77 -13.22
N PHE A 119 13.21 -12.36 -12.92
CA PHE A 119 12.57 -12.24 -11.62
C PHE A 119 13.43 -12.83 -10.49
N LEU A 120 13.95 -14.05 -10.65
CA LEU A 120 14.79 -14.68 -9.62
C LEU A 120 16.09 -13.91 -9.36
N LYS A 121 16.71 -13.34 -10.40
CA LYS A 121 17.87 -12.45 -10.23
C LYS A 121 17.52 -11.23 -9.39
N LEU A 122 16.38 -10.58 -9.68
CA LEU A 122 15.90 -9.42 -8.92
C LEU A 122 15.62 -9.79 -7.46
N VAL A 123 14.95 -10.91 -7.20
CA VAL A 123 14.66 -11.37 -5.83
C VAL A 123 15.93 -11.58 -5.03
N LYS A 124 16.94 -12.26 -5.60
CA LYS A 124 18.24 -12.50 -4.95
C LYS A 124 18.96 -11.18 -4.64
N GLU A 125 18.97 -10.24 -5.58
CA GLU A 125 19.55 -8.91 -5.36
C GLU A 125 18.86 -8.19 -4.18
N LYS A 126 17.53 -8.18 -4.15
CA LYS A 126 16.76 -7.52 -3.08
C LYS A 126 16.94 -8.21 -1.73
N ALA A 127 16.95 -9.54 -1.70
CA ALA A 127 17.21 -10.33 -0.50
C ALA A 127 18.59 -9.98 0.10
N LYS A 128 19.64 -9.93 -0.73
CA LYS A 128 20.97 -9.53 -0.31
C LYS A 128 21.00 -8.12 0.29
N ASN A 129 20.33 -7.16 -0.35
CA ASN A 129 20.24 -5.78 0.14
C ASN A 129 19.53 -5.67 1.50
N LEU A 130 18.55 -6.53 1.73
CA LEU A 130 17.79 -6.61 2.98
C LEU A 130 18.47 -7.50 4.04
N LYS A 131 19.61 -8.14 3.71
CA LYS A 131 20.26 -9.18 4.55
C LYS A 131 19.29 -10.32 4.91
N PHE A 132 18.41 -10.63 3.98
CA PHE A 132 17.43 -11.71 4.13
C PHE A 132 18.08 -13.04 3.77
N ASP A 133 17.76 -14.08 4.54
CA ASP A 133 18.30 -15.43 4.35
C ASP A 133 17.71 -16.05 3.05
N GLU A 134 18.58 -16.38 2.11
CA GLU A 134 18.16 -16.93 0.81
C GLU A 134 17.48 -18.31 0.95
N GLU A 135 17.78 -19.09 1.99
CA GLU A 135 17.11 -20.38 2.24
C GLU A 135 15.60 -20.23 2.49
N LYS A 136 15.17 -19.04 2.96
CA LYS A 136 13.74 -18.73 3.21
C LYS A 136 12.99 -18.22 1.98
N LEU A 137 13.65 -18.17 0.83
CA LEU A 137 13.04 -17.76 -0.44
C LEU A 137 12.45 -18.93 -1.24
N ASN A 138 12.63 -20.17 -0.78
CA ASN A 138 12.18 -21.39 -1.43
C ASN A 138 10.86 -21.89 -0.88
#